data_09b40dd7efe9575ab3a1f77f4c243f98
#
_entry.id   09b40dd7efe9575ab3a1f77f4c243f98
#
_cell.length_a   1.000
_cell.length_b   1.000
_cell.length_c   1.000
_cell.angle_alpha   90.00
_cell.angle_beta   90.00
_cell.angle_gamma   90.00
#
_symmetry.space_group_name_H-M   'P 1'
#
loop_
_entity.id
_entity.type
_entity.pdbx_description
1 polymer ?
#
loop_
_entity_poly.entity_id
_entity_poly.type
_entity_poly.pdbx_seq_one_letter_code
_entity_poly.pdbx_strand_id
1 'polypeptide(L)'
;MQQPAIMKKTSRGADWSTPESELFAERTVAINGPINADTAVAAVAQLRYLDRNSGDPVTLLVNSPGGSVSDGMAIIDFMRGMRSPIRTHALGIAASMAAVILACGEPGFRSAAPHADILVPQPMSGISGQASDIEIAARSIIRKKEMLAGLLAEVTGRSLEVIEAATDRDTWLTPDEAKSFGIIDRVCADWNYEGSVR
;
A
#
# COMPACT_ATOMS: atom_id res chain seq x y z
N MET A 1 22.24 4.64 -4.81
CA MET A 1 22.66 4.34 -6.20
C MET A 1 22.23 5.52 -7.05
N GLN A 2 23.13 6.07 -7.90
CA GLN A 2 22.76 7.17 -8.78
C GLN A 2 21.88 6.63 -9.90
N GLN A 3 20.74 7.25 -10.13
CA GLN A 3 19.82 6.78 -11.16
C GLN A 3 20.33 7.13 -12.56
N PRO A 4 20.22 6.21 -13.54
CA PRO A 4 20.59 6.49 -14.91
C PRO A 4 19.63 7.52 -15.53
N ALA A 5 20.18 8.43 -16.33
CA ALA A 5 19.38 9.30 -17.18
C ALA A 5 19.02 8.58 -18.48
N ILE A 6 17.76 8.65 -18.88
CA ILE A 6 17.25 8.10 -20.14
C ILE A 6 17.10 9.24 -21.13
N MET A 7 17.71 9.11 -22.30
CA MET A 7 17.57 10.09 -23.37
C MET A 7 16.63 9.56 -24.46
N LYS A 8 15.54 10.27 -24.70
CA LYS A 8 14.62 10.01 -25.81
C LYS A 8 14.81 11.06 -26.90
N LYS A 9 15.13 10.63 -28.12
CA LYS A 9 15.16 11.52 -29.29
C LYS A 9 13.73 11.81 -29.75
N THR A 10 13.36 13.07 -29.83
CA THR A 10 12.07 13.52 -30.33
C THR A 10 12.26 14.39 -31.57
N SER A 11 11.19 14.71 -32.30
CA SER A 11 11.22 15.62 -33.42
C SER A 11 11.62 17.06 -33.05
N ARG A 12 11.58 17.41 -31.74
CA ARG A 12 11.91 18.73 -31.19
C ARG A 12 13.28 18.77 -30.49
N GLY A 13 14.01 17.62 -30.43
CA GLY A 13 15.29 17.52 -29.74
C GLY A 13 15.43 16.29 -28.90
N ALA A 14 16.19 16.36 -27.81
CA ALA A 14 16.36 15.28 -26.85
C ALA A 14 15.62 15.62 -25.55
N ASP A 15 14.72 14.73 -25.12
CA ASP A 15 14.08 14.77 -23.81
C ASP A 15 14.81 13.83 -22.84
N TRP A 16 15.03 14.31 -21.62
CA TRP A 16 15.70 13.54 -20.58
C TRP A 16 14.68 13.14 -19.51
N SER A 17 14.72 11.88 -19.13
CA SER A 17 13.86 11.31 -18.08
C SER A 17 14.65 10.42 -17.12
N THR A 18 14.03 9.98 -16.05
CA THR A 18 14.55 8.97 -15.12
C THR A 18 13.66 7.72 -15.14
N PRO A 19 14.16 6.55 -14.72
CA PRO A 19 13.31 5.35 -14.62
C PRO A 19 12.04 5.57 -13.84
N GLU A 20 12.08 6.35 -12.72
CA GLU A 20 10.87 6.67 -11.98
C GLU A 20 9.91 7.56 -12.75
N SER A 21 10.41 8.53 -13.51
CA SER A 21 9.53 9.37 -14.32
C SER A 21 8.87 8.58 -15.47
N GLU A 22 9.55 7.55 -15.98
CA GLU A 22 8.96 6.63 -16.94
C GLU A 22 7.86 5.77 -16.30
N LEU A 23 8.11 5.17 -15.13
CA LEU A 23 7.08 4.44 -14.40
C LEU A 23 5.88 5.33 -14.07
N PHE A 24 6.14 6.58 -13.69
CA PHE A 24 5.06 7.53 -13.43
C PHE A 24 4.26 7.88 -14.70
N ALA A 25 4.94 8.01 -15.85
CA ALA A 25 4.27 8.20 -17.14
C ALA A 25 3.39 7.00 -17.53
N GLU A 26 3.77 5.79 -17.08
CA GLU A 26 2.97 4.55 -17.20
C GLU A 26 1.93 4.40 -16.08
N ARG A 27 1.59 5.48 -15.39
CA ARG A 27 0.62 5.52 -14.30
C ARG A 27 0.97 4.61 -13.11
N THR A 28 2.26 4.44 -12.86
CA THR A 28 2.77 3.62 -11.76
C THR A 28 3.40 4.51 -10.69
N VAL A 29 2.94 4.38 -9.45
CA VAL A 29 3.45 5.03 -8.25
C VAL A 29 4.08 3.97 -7.35
N ALA A 30 5.20 4.26 -6.69
CA ALA A 30 5.86 3.33 -5.81
C ALA A 30 5.95 3.86 -4.37
N ILE A 31 5.53 3.03 -3.41
CA ILE A 31 5.84 3.19 -1.99
C ILE A 31 7.03 2.28 -1.71
N ASN A 32 8.22 2.88 -1.56
CA ASN A 32 9.44 2.14 -1.30
C ASN A 32 10.08 2.64 0.01
N GLY A 33 10.27 1.73 0.97
CA GLY A 33 10.78 2.06 2.31
C GLY A 33 9.69 2.44 3.33
N PRO A 34 10.05 3.04 4.48
CA PRO A 34 9.12 3.30 5.58
C PRO A 34 8.00 4.28 5.20
N ILE A 35 6.79 4.01 5.72
CA ILE A 35 5.64 4.92 5.59
C ILE A 35 5.74 5.98 6.69
N ASN A 36 5.91 7.23 6.27
CA ASN A 36 5.98 8.42 7.09
C ASN A 36 5.30 9.60 6.38
N ALA A 37 5.35 10.79 6.97
CA ALA A 37 4.71 11.98 6.41
C ALA A 37 5.20 12.32 5.00
N ASP A 38 6.51 12.22 4.74
CA ASP A 38 7.09 12.53 3.42
C ASP A 38 6.61 11.52 2.36
N THR A 39 6.64 10.22 2.70
CA THR A 39 6.14 9.14 1.83
C THR A 39 4.67 9.33 1.52
N ALA A 40 3.86 9.65 2.54
CA ALA A 40 2.42 9.84 2.37
C ALA A 40 2.10 11.05 1.48
N VAL A 41 2.74 12.19 1.73
CA VAL A 41 2.55 13.40 0.91
C VAL A 41 2.98 13.15 -0.54
N ALA A 42 4.11 12.50 -0.75
CA ALA A 42 4.61 12.20 -2.10
C ALA A 42 3.65 11.24 -2.84
N ALA A 43 3.20 10.16 -2.20
CA ALA A 43 2.26 9.21 -2.79
C ALA A 43 0.92 9.87 -3.12
N VAL A 44 0.32 10.60 -2.19
CA VAL A 44 -0.95 11.32 -2.40
C VAL A 44 -0.85 12.34 -3.53
N ALA A 45 0.25 13.10 -3.61
CA ALA A 45 0.45 14.09 -4.67
C ALA A 45 0.52 13.42 -6.05
N GLN A 46 1.26 12.30 -6.17
CA GLN A 46 1.38 11.55 -7.41
C GLN A 46 0.04 10.91 -7.82
N LEU A 47 -0.63 10.22 -6.88
CA LEU A 47 -1.94 9.63 -7.11
C LEU A 47 -2.97 10.69 -7.55
N ARG A 48 -2.99 11.85 -6.88
CA ARG A 48 -3.86 12.97 -7.24
C ARG A 48 -3.61 13.49 -8.66
N TYR A 49 -2.34 13.63 -9.04
CA TYR A 49 -1.99 14.06 -10.39
C TYR A 49 -2.52 13.09 -11.44
N LEU A 50 -2.30 11.79 -11.23
CA LEU A 50 -2.75 10.75 -12.16
C LEU A 50 -4.27 10.66 -12.24
N ASP A 51 -4.97 10.72 -11.09
CA ASP A 51 -6.44 10.66 -11.05
C ASP A 51 -7.11 11.84 -11.76
N ARG A 52 -6.49 13.03 -11.73
CA ARG A 52 -7.03 14.22 -12.42
C ARG A 52 -6.86 14.16 -13.93
N ASN A 53 -5.80 13.53 -14.40
CA ASN A 53 -5.45 13.53 -15.83
C ASN A 53 -6.23 12.48 -16.64
N SER A 54 -6.62 11.38 -16.03
CA SER A 54 -7.36 10.30 -16.69
C SER A 54 -8.08 9.47 -15.62
N GLY A 55 -9.15 8.77 -16.01
CA GLY A 55 -9.84 7.76 -15.20
C GLY A 55 -9.27 6.34 -15.36
N ASP A 56 -8.18 6.19 -16.11
CA ASP A 56 -7.53 4.89 -16.31
C ASP A 56 -6.95 4.35 -15.00
N PRO A 57 -6.79 3.03 -14.86
CA PRO A 57 -6.21 2.44 -13.66
C PRO A 57 -4.82 2.99 -13.32
N VAL A 58 -4.54 3.12 -12.02
CA VAL A 58 -3.22 3.48 -11.49
C VAL A 58 -2.66 2.28 -10.75
N THR A 59 -1.40 1.94 -10.99
CA THR A 59 -0.69 0.89 -10.26
C THR A 59 0.07 1.49 -9.08
N LEU A 60 -0.13 0.93 -7.89
CA LEU A 60 0.63 1.26 -6.69
C LEU A 60 1.53 0.07 -6.33
N LEU A 61 2.83 0.23 -6.58
CA LEU A 61 3.85 -0.75 -6.15
C LEU A 61 4.15 -0.54 -4.67
N VAL A 62 4.15 -1.63 -3.91
CA VAL A 62 4.38 -1.62 -2.46
C VAL A 62 5.60 -2.47 -2.13
N ASN A 63 6.65 -1.81 -1.62
CA ASN A 63 7.84 -2.45 -1.07
C ASN A 63 8.23 -1.72 0.22
N SER A 64 7.57 -2.05 1.31
CA SER A 64 7.65 -1.27 2.54
C SER A 64 7.52 -2.13 3.79
N PRO A 65 8.35 -1.88 4.82
CA PRO A 65 8.18 -2.50 6.14
C PRO A 65 6.97 -1.94 6.93
N GLY A 66 6.20 -1.02 6.34
CA GLY A 66 5.15 -0.31 7.03
C GLY A 66 5.65 0.98 7.70
N GLY A 67 4.98 1.42 8.76
CA GLY A 67 5.33 2.64 9.47
C GLY A 67 4.13 3.31 10.14
N SER A 68 4.05 4.63 10.06
CA SER A 68 3.01 5.43 10.70
C SER A 68 1.60 5.07 10.22
N VAL A 69 0.74 4.69 11.16
CA VAL A 69 -0.67 4.38 10.87
C VAL A 69 -1.40 5.61 10.30
N SER A 70 -1.15 6.79 10.87
CA SER A 70 -1.83 8.02 10.42
C SER A 70 -1.47 8.38 8.98
N ASP A 71 -0.19 8.24 8.62
CA ASP A 71 0.31 8.55 7.28
C ASP A 71 -0.17 7.51 6.25
N GLY A 72 -0.18 6.24 6.65
CA GLY A 72 -0.76 5.18 5.81
C GLY A 72 -2.26 5.33 5.60
N MET A 73 -3.01 5.75 6.63
CA MET A 73 -4.44 6.06 6.48
C MET A 73 -4.68 7.23 5.54
N ALA A 74 -3.83 8.26 5.54
CA ALA A 74 -3.93 9.36 4.58
C ALA A 74 -3.82 8.88 3.12
N ILE A 75 -2.95 7.89 2.85
CA ILE A 75 -2.85 7.25 1.53
C ILE A 75 -4.14 6.48 1.22
N ILE A 76 -4.62 5.64 2.15
CA ILE A 76 -5.82 4.81 1.96
C ILE A 76 -7.07 5.66 1.74
N ASP A 77 -7.28 6.70 2.55
CA ASP A 77 -8.42 7.60 2.42
C ASP A 77 -8.41 8.29 1.05
N PHE A 78 -7.21 8.68 0.57
CA PHE A 78 -7.09 9.24 -0.77
C PHE A 78 -7.41 8.20 -1.85
N MET A 79 -6.84 6.97 -1.77
CA MET A 79 -7.11 5.87 -2.69
C MET A 79 -8.62 5.59 -2.82
N ARG A 80 -9.33 5.55 -1.70
CA ARG A 80 -10.79 5.32 -1.66
C ARG A 80 -11.61 6.45 -2.29
N GLY A 81 -11.09 7.66 -2.33
CA GLY A 81 -11.73 8.83 -2.94
C GLY A 81 -11.42 9.02 -4.43
N MET A 82 -10.53 8.21 -5.01
CA MET A 82 -10.14 8.32 -6.42
C MET A 82 -11.25 7.82 -7.36
N ARG A 83 -11.27 8.38 -8.57
CA ARG A 83 -12.09 7.88 -9.69
C ARG A 83 -11.39 6.77 -10.45
N SER A 84 -10.06 6.85 -10.53
CA SER A 84 -9.21 5.84 -11.16
C SER A 84 -9.13 4.60 -10.27
N PRO A 85 -9.40 3.39 -10.79
CA PRO A 85 -9.17 2.16 -10.04
C PRO A 85 -7.71 2.03 -9.62
N ILE A 86 -7.46 1.63 -8.37
CA ILE A 86 -6.10 1.41 -7.85
C ILE A 86 -5.77 -0.08 -7.89
N ARG A 87 -4.80 -0.44 -8.72
CA ARG A 87 -4.16 -1.75 -8.70
C ARG A 87 -3.04 -1.72 -7.68
N THR A 88 -2.97 -2.67 -6.78
CA THR A 88 -1.87 -2.78 -5.81
C THR A 88 -1.03 -4.01 -6.10
N HIS A 89 0.31 -3.86 -5.99
CA HIS A 89 1.23 -4.96 -6.21
C HIS A 89 2.38 -4.93 -5.20
N ALA A 90 2.55 -6.02 -4.44
CA ALA A 90 3.65 -6.15 -3.50
C ALA A 90 4.91 -6.67 -4.19
N LEU A 91 6.04 -5.97 -3.98
CA LEU A 91 7.38 -6.37 -4.38
C LEU A 91 8.26 -6.46 -3.14
N GLY A 92 8.98 -7.56 -2.96
CA GLY A 92 9.88 -7.73 -1.81
C GLY A 92 9.12 -7.87 -0.50
N ILE A 93 8.69 -6.76 0.13
CA ILE A 93 7.99 -6.80 1.42
C ILE A 93 6.78 -5.85 1.44
N ALA A 94 5.67 -6.33 1.99
CA ALA A 94 4.52 -5.50 2.38
C ALA A 94 4.16 -5.82 3.82
N ALA A 95 4.72 -5.08 4.77
CA ALA A 95 4.54 -5.37 6.20
C ALA A 95 3.73 -4.30 6.91
N SER A 96 2.97 -4.71 7.94
CA SER A 96 2.24 -3.80 8.81
C SER A 96 1.33 -2.87 8.00
N MET A 97 1.47 -1.56 8.13
CA MET A 97 0.64 -0.58 7.41
C MET A 97 0.72 -0.72 5.87
N ALA A 98 1.84 -1.22 5.34
CA ALA A 98 2.00 -1.48 3.91
C ALA A 98 1.11 -2.65 3.43
N ALA A 99 0.91 -3.69 4.25
CA ALA A 99 -0.03 -4.77 3.96
C ALA A 99 -1.50 -4.29 3.96
N VAL A 100 -1.82 -3.32 4.82
CA VAL A 100 -3.16 -2.68 4.81
C VAL A 100 -3.37 -1.87 3.52
N ILE A 101 -2.38 -1.08 3.11
CA ILE A 101 -2.45 -0.34 1.83
C ILE A 101 -2.59 -1.31 0.65
N LEU A 102 -1.82 -2.41 0.64
CA LEU A 102 -1.91 -3.47 -0.38
C LEU A 102 -3.34 -4.04 -0.46
N ALA A 103 -3.93 -4.35 0.69
CA ALA A 103 -5.27 -4.92 0.79
C ALA A 103 -6.39 -3.94 0.35
N CYS A 104 -6.13 -2.63 0.44
CA CYS A 104 -7.07 -1.58 0.07
C CYS A 104 -7.09 -1.23 -1.44
N GLY A 105 -6.36 -1.97 -2.27
CA GLY A 105 -6.50 -1.88 -3.73
C GLY A 105 -7.88 -2.31 -4.23
N GLU A 106 -8.16 -2.04 -5.49
CA GLU A 106 -9.41 -2.44 -6.15
C GLU A 106 -9.58 -3.97 -6.11
N PRO A 107 -10.71 -4.51 -5.63
CA PRO A 107 -10.96 -5.95 -5.63
C PRO A 107 -10.77 -6.59 -7.02
N GLY A 108 -10.04 -7.71 -7.06
CA GLY A 108 -9.63 -8.38 -8.30
C GLY A 108 -8.31 -7.88 -8.88
N PHE A 109 -7.77 -6.75 -8.37
CA PHE A 109 -6.54 -6.13 -8.88
C PHE A 109 -5.44 -6.00 -7.82
N ARG A 110 -5.57 -6.67 -6.69
CA ARG A 110 -4.57 -6.76 -5.64
C ARG A 110 -3.66 -7.95 -5.91
N SER A 111 -2.35 -7.76 -5.92
CA SER A 111 -1.42 -8.83 -6.30
C SER A 111 -0.10 -8.75 -5.53
N ALA A 112 0.66 -9.83 -5.58
CA ALA A 112 2.01 -9.88 -5.04
C ALA A 112 2.93 -10.68 -5.97
N ALA A 113 4.20 -10.32 -6.01
CA ALA A 113 5.25 -11.10 -6.63
C ALA A 113 5.41 -12.46 -5.91
N PRO A 114 5.85 -13.54 -6.60
CA PRO A 114 5.90 -14.90 -6.04
C PRO A 114 6.80 -15.05 -4.79
N HIS A 115 7.71 -14.13 -4.55
CA HIS A 115 8.66 -14.14 -3.43
C HIS A 115 8.48 -12.93 -2.50
N ALA A 116 7.33 -12.25 -2.56
CA ALA A 116 7.04 -11.16 -1.64
C ALA A 116 6.69 -11.71 -0.25
N ASP A 117 7.16 -11.03 0.78
CA ASP A 117 6.77 -11.29 2.17
C ASP A 117 5.63 -10.35 2.57
N ILE A 118 4.55 -10.91 3.10
CA ILE A 118 3.41 -10.13 3.56
C ILE A 118 3.25 -10.35 5.07
N LEU A 119 3.27 -9.25 5.85
CA LEU A 119 3.06 -9.30 7.30
C LEU A 119 1.77 -8.59 7.67
N VAL A 120 0.83 -9.34 8.24
CA VAL A 120 -0.40 -8.76 8.82
C VAL A 120 -0.02 -7.88 10.01
N PRO A 121 -0.53 -6.63 10.10
CA PRO A 121 -0.08 -5.68 11.10
C PRO A 121 -0.47 -6.10 12.52
N GLN A 122 0.50 -6.15 13.42
CA GLN A 122 0.26 -6.03 14.85
C GLN A 122 0.46 -4.57 15.26
N PRO A 123 -0.58 -3.82 15.64
CA PRO A 123 -0.41 -2.46 16.11
C PRO A 123 0.38 -2.44 17.41
N MET A 124 1.66 -2.11 17.33
CA MET A 124 2.54 -1.97 18.49
C MET A 124 2.92 -0.49 18.68
N SER A 125 2.95 -0.04 19.92
CA SER A 125 3.46 1.28 20.27
C SER A 125 4.03 1.26 21.68
N GLY A 126 5.23 1.79 21.85
CA GLY A 126 5.79 2.10 23.17
C GLY A 126 5.19 3.40 23.70
N ILE A 127 4.72 3.39 24.96
CA ILE A 127 4.21 4.58 25.62
C ILE A 127 5.07 4.84 26.86
N SER A 128 5.53 6.10 27.02
CA SER A 128 6.20 6.56 28.22
C SER A 128 5.72 7.98 28.54
N GLY A 129 5.64 8.34 29.83
CA GLY A 129 5.19 9.66 30.23
C GLY A 129 4.44 9.66 31.57
N GLN A 130 3.69 10.73 31.86
CA GLN A 130 2.82 10.81 33.03
C GLN A 130 1.61 9.86 32.87
N ALA A 131 1.03 9.42 33.97
CA ALA A 131 -0.07 8.44 33.97
C ALA A 131 -1.27 8.88 33.09
N SER A 132 -1.64 10.17 33.15
CA SER A 132 -2.69 10.75 32.31
C SER A 132 -2.36 10.67 30.82
N ASP A 133 -1.10 10.95 30.43
CA ASP A 133 -0.67 10.91 29.03
C ASP A 133 -0.63 9.46 28.52
N ILE A 134 -0.20 8.52 29.37
CA ILE A 134 -0.23 7.08 29.07
C ILE A 134 -1.66 6.62 28.80
N GLU A 135 -2.63 7.04 29.62
CA GLU A 135 -4.04 6.67 29.44
C GLU A 135 -4.61 7.21 28.12
N ILE A 136 -4.35 8.48 27.78
CA ILE A 136 -4.78 9.10 26.51
C ILE A 136 -4.16 8.39 25.31
N ALA A 137 -2.86 8.10 25.39
CA ALA A 137 -2.16 7.39 24.31
C ALA A 137 -2.66 5.95 24.14
N ALA A 138 -2.91 5.22 25.24
CA ALA A 138 -3.46 3.86 25.21
C ALA A 138 -4.84 3.82 24.54
N ARG A 139 -5.73 4.74 24.87
CA ARG A 139 -7.04 4.86 24.20
C ARG A 139 -6.90 5.12 22.69
N SER A 140 -5.93 5.97 22.30
CA SER A 140 -5.67 6.24 20.89
C SER A 140 -5.17 5.01 20.13
N ILE A 141 -4.29 4.20 20.76
CA ILE A 141 -3.78 2.97 20.16
C ILE A 141 -4.90 1.94 20.01
N ILE A 142 -5.73 1.74 21.04
CA ILE A 142 -6.88 0.82 20.99
C ILE A 142 -7.81 1.20 19.85
N ARG A 143 -8.20 2.48 19.75
CA ARG A 143 -9.05 2.96 18.64
C ARG A 143 -8.42 2.72 17.26
N LYS A 144 -7.10 2.92 17.11
CA LYS A 144 -6.41 2.63 15.85
C LYS A 144 -6.39 1.13 15.54
N LYS A 145 -6.20 0.28 16.55
CA LYS A 145 -6.27 -1.18 16.41
C LYS A 145 -7.64 -1.62 15.91
N GLU A 146 -8.70 -1.16 16.54
CA GLU A 146 -10.09 -1.46 16.17
C GLU A 146 -10.40 -0.98 14.74
N MET A 147 -9.97 0.24 14.39
CA MET A 147 -10.15 0.81 13.05
C MET A 147 -9.44 -0.04 11.98
N LEU A 148 -8.18 -0.44 12.21
CA LEU A 148 -7.42 -1.26 11.26
C LEU A 148 -8.00 -2.67 11.14
N ALA A 149 -8.45 -3.27 12.25
CA ALA A 149 -9.10 -4.57 12.24
C ALA A 149 -10.41 -4.53 11.45
N GLY A 150 -11.24 -3.51 11.65
CA GLY A 150 -12.47 -3.30 10.89
C GLY A 150 -12.20 -3.10 9.40
N LEU A 151 -11.18 -2.30 9.06
CA LEU A 151 -10.77 -2.07 7.68
C LEU A 151 -10.30 -3.38 7.01
N LEU A 152 -9.46 -4.16 7.68
CA LEU A 152 -8.99 -5.44 7.16
C LEU A 152 -10.16 -6.43 7.00
N ALA A 153 -11.10 -6.49 7.95
CA ALA A 153 -12.28 -7.33 7.84
C ALA A 153 -13.11 -6.97 6.60
N GLU A 154 -13.32 -5.67 6.36
CA GLU A 154 -14.02 -5.15 5.17
C GLU A 154 -13.35 -5.59 3.86
N VAL A 155 -12.04 -5.32 3.72
CA VAL A 155 -11.35 -5.53 2.44
C VAL A 155 -10.97 -6.98 2.15
N THR A 156 -10.86 -7.83 3.21
CA THR A 156 -10.56 -9.27 3.05
C THR A 156 -11.80 -10.15 3.04
N GLY A 157 -12.94 -9.63 3.47
CA GLY A 157 -14.17 -10.39 3.66
C GLY A 157 -14.12 -11.40 4.83
N ARG A 158 -13.14 -11.28 5.74
CA ARG A 158 -13.00 -12.12 6.94
C ARG A 158 -13.80 -11.55 8.10
N SER A 159 -14.19 -12.39 9.04
CA SER A 159 -14.82 -11.92 10.26
C SER A 159 -13.80 -11.17 11.15
N LEU A 160 -14.30 -10.27 12.00
CA LEU A 160 -13.47 -9.48 12.90
C LEU A 160 -12.63 -10.37 13.81
N GLU A 161 -13.21 -11.48 14.29
CA GLU A 161 -12.51 -12.45 15.16
C GLU A 161 -11.31 -13.09 14.47
N VAL A 162 -11.42 -13.39 13.16
CA VAL A 162 -10.31 -13.94 12.36
C VAL A 162 -9.20 -12.89 12.19
N ILE A 163 -9.58 -11.64 11.93
CA ILE A 163 -8.62 -10.54 11.81
C ILE A 163 -7.94 -10.28 13.17
N GLU A 164 -8.68 -10.20 14.25
CA GLU A 164 -8.13 -9.98 15.60
C GLU A 164 -7.14 -11.10 15.99
N ALA A 165 -7.47 -12.35 15.73
CA ALA A 165 -6.57 -13.47 15.95
C ALA A 165 -5.28 -13.38 15.11
N ALA A 166 -5.38 -12.94 13.85
CA ALA A 166 -4.23 -12.76 12.95
C ALA A 166 -3.37 -11.53 13.30
N THR A 167 -3.96 -10.53 13.98
CA THR A 167 -3.26 -9.30 14.41
C THR A 167 -2.77 -9.34 15.84
N ASP A 168 -3.03 -10.41 16.59
CA ASP A 168 -2.56 -10.58 17.98
C ASP A 168 -1.07 -10.89 18.07
N ARG A 169 -0.50 -11.49 17.01
CA ARG A 169 0.93 -11.75 16.83
C ARG A 169 1.34 -11.46 15.41
N ASP A 170 2.65 -11.26 15.19
CA ASP A 170 3.19 -11.13 13.85
C ASP A 170 2.86 -12.37 13.00
N THR A 171 1.99 -12.17 12.02
CA THR A 171 1.59 -13.24 11.11
C THR A 171 2.18 -12.99 9.74
N TRP A 172 3.25 -13.69 9.44
CA TRP A 172 3.88 -13.69 8.12
C TRP A 172 3.14 -14.62 7.19
N LEU A 173 2.85 -14.13 6.00
CA LEU A 173 2.14 -14.85 4.96
C LEU A 173 3.00 -14.90 3.69
N THR A 174 3.08 -16.08 3.11
CA THR A 174 3.48 -16.22 1.70
C THR A 174 2.42 -15.58 0.79
N PRO A 175 2.74 -15.28 -0.48
CA PRO A 175 1.74 -14.72 -1.40
C PRO A 175 0.50 -15.60 -1.57
N ASP A 176 0.63 -16.94 -1.58
CA ASP A 176 -0.51 -17.85 -1.67
C ASP A 176 -1.37 -17.85 -0.40
N GLU A 177 -0.75 -17.75 0.77
CA GLU A 177 -1.46 -17.58 2.04
C GLU A 177 -2.16 -16.22 2.11
N ALA A 178 -1.51 -15.13 1.67
CA ALA A 178 -2.10 -13.80 1.60
C ALA A 178 -3.30 -13.74 0.62
N LYS A 179 -3.23 -14.48 -0.48
CA LYS A 179 -4.36 -14.69 -1.39
C LYS A 179 -5.49 -15.46 -0.70
N SER A 180 -5.17 -16.56 -0.04
CA SER A 180 -6.15 -17.35 0.70
C SER A 180 -6.78 -16.57 1.85
N PHE A 181 -6.02 -15.67 2.47
CA PHE A 181 -6.49 -14.77 3.52
C PHE A 181 -7.38 -13.65 2.99
N GLY A 182 -7.21 -13.22 1.74
CA GLY A 182 -7.99 -12.17 1.09
C GLY A 182 -7.29 -10.80 1.03
N ILE A 183 -6.01 -10.73 1.40
CA ILE A 183 -5.21 -9.50 1.28
C ILE A 183 -4.94 -9.17 -0.19
N ILE A 184 -4.70 -10.20 -1.01
CA ILE A 184 -4.50 -10.08 -2.45
C ILE A 184 -5.43 -11.03 -3.20
N ASP A 185 -5.59 -10.80 -4.49
CA ASP A 185 -6.45 -11.59 -5.37
C ASP A 185 -5.65 -12.59 -6.21
N ARG A 186 -4.36 -12.30 -6.44
CA ARG A 186 -3.48 -13.17 -7.27
C ARG A 186 -2.01 -13.05 -6.92
N VAL A 187 -1.25 -14.07 -7.30
CA VAL A 187 0.21 -14.10 -7.29
C VAL A 187 0.71 -14.00 -8.73
N CYS A 188 1.54 -13.01 -9.05
CA CYS A 188 2.10 -12.82 -10.39
C CYS A 188 3.40 -12.02 -10.32
N ALA A 189 4.32 -12.27 -11.24
CA ALA A 189 5.57 -11.53 -11.33
C ALA A 189 5.41 -10.19 -12.09
N ASP A 190 4.38 -10.08 -12.93
CA ASP A 190 4.11 -8.89 -13.74
C ASP A 190 2.97 -8.07 -13.13
N TRP A 191 3.26 -6.83 -12.74
CA TRP A 191 2.28 -5.89 -12.20
C TRP A 191 1.46 -5.16 -13.27
N ASN A 192 1.91 -5.18 -14.52
CA ASN A 192 1.23 -4.58 -15.66
C ASN A 192 0.20 -5.54 -16.32
N TYR A 193 -0.12 -6.65 -15.64
CA TYR A 193 -1.06 -7.60 -16.17
C TYR A 193 -2.43 -6.97 -16.42
N GLU A 194 -2.79 -6.80 -17.68
CA GLU A 194 -4.13 -6.42 -18.11
C GLU A 194 -5.09 -7.61 -17.93
N GLY A 195 -5.49 -7.85 -16.69
CA GLY A 195 -6.60 -8.73 -16.39
C GLY A 195 -7.88 -8.07 -16.88
N SER A 196 -8.50 -8.63 -17.89
CA SER A 196 -9.85 -8.23 -18.31
C SER A 196 -10.78 -8.29 -17.10
N VAL A 197 -11.29 -7.13 -16.69
CA VAL A 197 -12.48 -7.06 -15.84
C VAL A 197 -13.59 -7.74 -16.65
N ARG A 198 -14.04 -8.90 -16.21
CA ARG A 198 -15.29 -9.52 -16.66
C ARG A 198 -16.36 -9.21 -15.65
#